data_584f470d7c50a524a32a3f4a1432453b
#
_entry.id   584f470d7c50a524a32a3f4a1432453b
#
_cell.length_a   1.000
_cell.length_b   1.000
_cell.length_c   1.000
_cell.angle_alpha   90.00
_cell.angle_beta   90.00
_cell.angle_gamma   90.00
#
_symmetry.space_group_name_H-M   'P 1'
#
loop_
_entity.id
_entity.type
_entity.pdbx_description
1 polymer ?
#
loop_
_entity_poly.entity_id
_entity_poly.type
_entity_poly.pdbx_seq_one_letter_code
_entity_poly.pdbx_strand_id
1 'polypeptide(L)'
;MAAAGRAAWQVTQKQSSLLLPRAGGSGKLKVKRLRQDVFVDKVRALIADRPFVAVAHTGNLNLAATMEVKAALGAAGASFSPIKNAQSILALEAEGFGELVPLMKGYVAICAGDADVSLAKAMVGLSKTVPEFFPLGGMLERRLVIEATDIVKLAKLPPREQVLSEMIGAMSPGTFFQLPQPAVPLIGVLSAHVKQQGGGSESEE
;
A
#
# COMPACT_ATOMS: atom_id res chain seq x y z
N MET A 1 -33.73 -9.64 -8.12
CA MET A 1 -32.28 -9.57 -8.50
C MET A 1 -32.00 -8.96 -9.89
N ALA A 2 -32.99 -8.51 -10.67
CA ALA A 2 -32.80 -7.94 -12.03
C ALA A 2 -32.60 -6.40 -12.08
N ALA A 3 -32.80 -5.68 -10.99
CA ALA A 3 -32.69 -4.20 -10.97
C ALA A 3 -31.29 -3.67 -10.77
N ALA A 4 -30.44 -4.38 -10.04
CA ALA A 4 -29.05 -3.96 -9.74
C ALA A 4 -28.14 -4.00 -10.99
N GLY A 5 -28.37 -4.95 -11.90
CA GLY A 5 -27.59 -5.07 -13.14
C GLY A 5 -27.82 -3.93 -14.14
N ARG A 6 -29.00 -3.32 -14.15
CA ARG A 6 -29.34 -2.22 -15.08
C ARG A 6 -28.72 -0.88 -14.63
N ALA A 7 -28.60 -0.66 -13.32
CA ALA A 7 -27.96 0.55 -12.79
C ALA A 7 -26.46 0.59 -13.06
N ALA A 8 -25.77 -0.52 -12.88
CA ALA A 8 -24.34 -0.64 -13.17
C ALA A 8 -24.05 -0.45 -14.66
N TRP A 9 -24.89 -0.97 -15.56
CA TRP A 9 -24.71 -0.83 -17.01
C TRP A 9 -24.95 0.61 -17.47
N GLN A 10 -25.91 1.32 -16.88
CA GLN A 10 -26.16 2.75 -17.18
C GLN A 10 -25.04 3.69 -16.71
N VAL A 11 -24.38 3.38 -15.58
CA VAL A 11 -23.22 4.16 -15.11
C VAL A 11 -22.03 3.99 -16.05
N THR A 12 -21.79 2.78 -16.55
CA THR A 12 -20.71 2.50 -17.51
C THR A 12 -20.96 3.19 -18.87
N GLN A 13 -22.21 3.24 -19.32
CA GLN A 13 -22.57 3.95 -20.57
C GLN A 13 -22.47 5.48 -20.44
N LYS A 14 -22.78 6.04 -19.25
CA LYS A 14 -22.70 7.48 -19.02
C LYS A 14 -21.25 7.96 -18.95
N GLN A 15 -20.32 7.11 -18.47
CA GLN A 15 -18.89 7.41 -18.49
C GLN A 15 -18.27 7.29 -19.89
N SER A 16 -18.75 6.35 -20.72
CA SER A 16 -18.29 6.23 -22.11
C SER A 16 -18.75 7.37 -23.01
N SER A 17 -19.92 7.99 -22.73
CA SER A 17 -20.44 9.12 -23.52
C SER A 17 -19.67 10.45 -23.27
N LEU A 18 -18.95 10.57 -22.15
CA LEU A 18 -18.08 11.73 -21.87
C LEU A 18 -16.75 11.67 -22.65
N LEU A 19 -16.40 10.53 -23.23
CA LEU A 19 -15.17 10.27 -23.97
C LEU A 19 -15.33 10.32 -25.50
N LEU A 20 -16.53 10.62 -26.02
CA LEU A 20 -16.69 10.76 -27.45
C LEU A 20 -15.99 12.03 -27.95
N PRO A 21 -15.06 11.94 -28.92
CA PRO A 21 -14.34 13.07 -29.45
C PRO A 21 -15.32 14.05 -30.09
N ARG A 22 -15.38 15.26 -29.58
CA ARG A 22 -16.17 16.35 -30.18
C ARG A 22 -15.66 16.59 -31.60
N ALA A 23 -16.47 16.16 -32.57
CA ALA A 23 -16.16 16.30 -33.99
C ALA A 23 -16.08 17.78 -34.37
N GLY A 24 -14.91 18.24 -34.78
CA GLY A 24 -14.74 19.59 -35.31
C GLY A 24 -13.36 20.18 -35.00
N GLY A 25 -12.30 19.63 -35.57
CA GLY A 25 -10.98 20.24 -35.46
C GLY A 25 -10.03 19.74 -36.58
N SER A 26 -9.19 20.65 -37.07
CA SER A 26 -8.12 20.36 -38.03
C SER A 26 -7.42 19.04 -37.68
N GLY A 27 -7.03 18.23 -38.65
CA GLY A 27 -6.45 16.89 -38.47
C GLY A 27 -5.28 16.82 -37.48
N LYS A 28 -4.47 17.89 -37.35
CA LYS A 28 -3.39 18.02 -36.35
C LYS A 28 -3.92 18.09 -34.91
N LEU A 29 -5.04 18.73 -34.64
CA LEU A 29 -5.67 18.81 -33.33
C LEU A 29 -6.29 17.46 -32.96
N LYS A 30 -6.82 16.73 -33.91
CA LYS A 30 -7.37 15.38 -33.71
C LYS A 30 -6.30 14.39 -33.28
N VAL A 31 -5.12 14.41 -33.95
CA VAL A 31 -3.97 13.56 -33.58
C VAL A 31 -3.43 13.90 -32.19
N LYS A 32 -3.39 15.19 -31.81
CA LYS A 32 -2.95 15.61 -30.48
C LYS A 32 -3.90 15.09 -29.38
N ARG A 33 -5.21 15.15 -29.58
CA ARG A 33 -6.22 14.60 -28.66
C ARG A 33 -6.09 13.09 -28.53
N LEU A 34 -5.99 12.35 -29.64
CA LEU A 34 -5.80 10.90 -29.62
C LEU A 34 -4.56 10.48 -28.82
N ARG A 35 -3.45 11.22 -28.93
CA ARG A 35 -2.25 10.95 -28.12
C ARG A 35 -2.46 11.21 -26.64
N GLN A 36 -3.28 12.22 -26.30
CA GLN A 36 -3.66 12.51 -24.92
C GLN A 36 -4.53 11.40 -24.34
N ASP A 37 -5.54 10.95 -25.11
CA ASP A 37 -6.44 9.88 -24.70
C ASP A 37 -5.69 8.58 -24.45
N VAL A 38 -4.79 8.18 -25.35
CA VAL A 38 -3.93 6.99 -25.19
C VAL A 38 -3.04 7.10 -23.94
N PHE A 39 -2.57 8.31 -23.62
CA PHE A 39 -1.75 8.49 -22.41
C PHE A 39 -2.60 8.41 -21.14
N VAL A 40 -3.78 9.01 -21.13
CA VAL A 40 -4.75 8.91 -20.03
C VAL A 40 -5.13 7.44 -19.78
N ASP A 41 -5.40 6.69 -20.87
CA ASP A 41 -5.73 5.27 -20.76
C ASP A 41 -4.58 4.43 -20.20
N LYS A 42 -3.33 4.73 -20.58
CA LYS A 42 -2.15 4.09 -19.98
C LYS A 42 -2.01 4.36 -18.48
N VAL A 43 -2.20 5.61 -18.07
CA VAL A 43 -2.13 5.99 -16.65
C VAL A 43 -3.29 5.33 -15.89
N ARG A 44 -4.48 5.31 -16.49
CA ARG A 44 -5.63 4.62 -15.92
C ARG A 44 -5.37 3.13 -15.72
N ALA A 45 -4.83 2.44 -16.71
CA ALA A 45 -4.48 1.02 -16.61
C ALA A 45 -3.43 0.72 -15.53
N LEU A 46 -2.54 1.67 -15.22
CA LEU A 46 -1.56 1.53 -14.13
C LEU A 46 -2.19 1.66 -12.74
N ILE A 47 -3.29 2.41 -12.63
CA ILE A 47 -3.90 2.79 -11.35
C ILE A 47 -5.12 1.92 -11.04
N ALA A 48 -5.87 1.47 -12.06
CA ALA A 48 -7.20 0.88 -11.90
C ALA A 48 -7.23 -0.34 -10.98
N ASP A 49 -6.21 -1.21 -11.09
CA ASP A 49 -6.15 -2.49 -10.38
C ASP A 49 -5.28 -2.45 -9.11
N ARG A 50 -4.73 -1.26 -8.75
CA ARG A 50 -3.78 -1.16 -7.65
C ARG A 50 -4.40 -0.52 -6.41
N PRO A 51 -4.31 -1.17 -5.25
CA PRO A 51 -4.85 -0.65 -3.99
C PRO A 51 -4.04 0.54 -3.45
N PHE A 52 -2.73 0.58 -3.71
CA PHE A 52 -1.86 1.65 -3.25
C PHE A 52 -1.26 2.43 -4.41
N VAL A 53 -1.56 3.72 -4.44
CA VAL A 53 -1.04 4.68 -5.41
C VAL A 53 -0.32 5.79 -4.68
N ALA A 54 0.97 5.91 -4.93
CA ALA A 54 1.80 6.97 -4.35
C ALA A 54 2.33 7.90 -5.43
N VAL A 55 2.52 9.15 -5.05
CA VAL A 55 3.10 10.21 -5.88
C VAL A 55 4.47 10.53 -5.32
N ALA A 56 5.48 10.50 -6.18
CA ALA A 56 6.84 10.86 -5.84
C ALA A 56 7.34 12.02 -6.72
N HIS A 57 8.09 12.92 -6.12
CA HIS A 57 8.85 13.93 -6.85
C HIS A 57 10.11 13.29 -7.42
N THR A 58 10.37 13.53 -8.70
CA THR A 58 11.50 12.89 -9.42
C THR A 58 12.59 13.87 -9.81
N GLY A 59 12.45 15.16 -9.52
CA GLY A 59 13.45 16.18 -9.83
C GLY A 59 14.00 16.07 -11.26
N ASN A 60 15.31 16.26 -11.40
CA ASN A 60 16.05 16.06 -12.65
C ASN A 60 16.75 14.68 -12.68
N LEU A 61 15.99 13.60 -12.45
CA LEU A 61 16.53 12.24 -12.52
C LEU A 61 17.20 11.97 -13.87
N ASN A 62 18.45 11.56 -13.83
CA ASN A 62 19.15 11.07 -15.02
C ASN A 62 18.51 9.74 -15.47
N LEU A 63 18.70 9.37 -16.73
CA LEU A 63 18.15 8.14 -17.28
C LEU A 63 18.63 6.90 -16.50
N ALA A 64 19.90 6.87 -16.10
CA ALA A 64 20.45 5.80 -15.27
C ALA A 64 19.72 5.67 -13.93
N ALA A 65 19.56 6.77 -13.20
CA ALA A 65 18.83 6.81 -11.92
C ALA A 65 17.34 6.45 -12.09
N THR A 66 16.72 6.87 -13.19
CA THR A 66 15.33 6.48 -13.50
C THR A 66 15.19 4.96 -13.72
N MET A 67 16.17 4.33 -14.39
CA MET A 67 16.21 2.88 -14.58
C MET A 67 16.42 2.13 -13.26
N GLU A 68 17.26 2.66 -12.40
CA GLU A 68 17.54 2.12 -11.07
C GLU A 68 16.29 2.17 -10.16
N VAL A 69 15.64 3.32 -10.12
CA VAL A 69 14.36 3.50 -9.41
C VAL A 69 13.30 2.55 -9.94
N LYS A 70 13.18 2.41 -11.26
CA LYS A 70 12.23 1.50 -11.88
C LYS A 70 12.52 0.04 -11.56
N ALA A 71 13.78 -0.36 -11.56
CA ALA A 71 14.22 -1.72 -11.23
C ALA A 71 13.93 -2.04 -9.75
N ALA A 72 14.27 -1.12 -8.83
CA ALA A 72 14.05 -1.29 -7.41
C ALA A 72 12.55 -1.35 -7.04
N LEU A 73 11.72 -0.50 -7.64
CA LEU A 73 10.27 -0.54 -7.45
C LEU A 73 9.65 -1.78 -8.10
N GLY A 74 10.17 -2.19 -9.27
CA GLY A 74 9.74 -3.43 -9.93
C GLY A 74 10.02 -4.67 -9.09
N ALA A 75 11.17 -4.73 -8.40
CA ALA A 75 11.49 -5.80 -7.46
C ALA A 75 10.53 -5.84 -6.25
N ALA A 76 9.98 -4.71 -5.86
CA ALA A 76 8.94 -4.60 -4.83
C ALA A 76 7.51 -4.87 -5.34
N GLY A 77 7.34 -5.26 -6.60
CA GLY A 77 6.03 -5.51 -7.22
C GLY A 77 5.26 -4.23 -7.58
N ALA A 78 5.96 -3.10 -7.65
CA ALA A 78 5.36 -1.80 -7.96
C ALA A 78 5.72 -1.32 -9.36
N SER A 79 4.78 -0.64 -10.02
CA SER A 79 5.01 0.04 -11.28
C SER A 79 5.39 1.49 -11.04
N PHE A 80 6.45 1.93 -11.70
CA PHE A 80 6.89 3.31 -11.71
C PHE A 80 6.69 3.92 -13.09
N SER A 81 6.01 5.06 -13.15
CA SER A 81 5.81 5.79 -14.40
C SER A 81 5.95 7.29 -14.19
N PRO A 82 6.95 7.94 -14.82
CA PRO A 82 6.99 9.39 -14.90
C PRO A 82 5.82 9.87 -15.76
N ILE A 83 5.13 10.91 -15.33
CA ILE A 83 3.86 11.33 -15.92
C ILE A 83 3.85 12.81 -16.30
N LYS A 84 2.91 13.16 -17.18
CA LYS A 84 2.58 14.54 -17.51
C LYS A 84 1.38 14.99 -16.68
N ASN A 85 1.58 15.94 -15.79
CA ASN A 85 0.60 16.39 -14.81
C ASN A 85 -0.79 16.65 -15.38
N ALA A 86 -0.91 17.45 -16.43
CA ALA A 86 -2.20 17.82 -17.01
C ALA A 86 -3.05 16.63 -17.50
N GLN A 87 -2.43 15.56 -17.93
CA GLN A 87 -3.13 14.38 -18.45
C GLN A 87 -3.42 13.38 -17.32
N SER A 88 -2.52 13.30 -16.36
CA SER A 88 -2.64 12.39 -15.22
C SER A 88 -3.70 12.87 -14.23
N ILE A 89 -3.89 14.17 -14.08
CA ILE A 89 -4.98 14.74 -13.27
C ILE A 89 -6.33 14.21 -13.76
N LEU A 90 -6.58 14.22 -15.08
CA LEU A 90 -7.81 13.70 -15.65
C LEU A 90 -8.01 12.20 -15.39
N ALA A 91 -6.91 11.43 -15.41
CA ALA A 91 -6.96 10.00 -15.11
C ALA A 91 -7.24 9.74 -13.61
N LEU A 92 -6.59 10.48 -12.72
CA LEU A 92 -6.77 10.37 -11.26
C LEU A 92 -8.18 10.75 -10.81
N GLU A 93 -8.74 11.84 -11.36
CA GLU A 93 -10.12 12.26 -11.07
C GLU A 93 -11.14 11.20 -11.53
N ALA A 94 -10.92 10.60 -12.71
CA ALA A 94 -11.81 9.58 -13.24
C ALA A 94 -11.81 8.29 -12.41
N GLU A 95 -10.67 7.94 -11.78
CA GLU A 95 -10.52 6.73 -10.96
C GLU A 95 -10.77 6.96 -9.46
N GLY A 96 -11.13 8.18 -9.04
CA GLY A 96 -11.45 8.49 -7.65
C GLY A 96 -10.24 8.83 -6.78
N PHE A 97 -9.08 9.10 -7.39
CA PHE A 97 -7.87 9.56 -6.70
C PHE A 97 -7.73 11.10 -6.74
N GLY A 98 -8.84 11.83 -6.73
CA GLY A 98 -8.86 13.29 -6.83
C GLY A 98 -8.08 14.02 -5.73
N GLU A 99 -7.96 13.42 -4.55
CA GLU A 99 -7.21 14.00 -3.44
C GLU A 99 -5.69 14.05 -3.67
N LEU A 100 -5.16 13.28 -4.63
CA LEU A 100 -3.77 13.35 -5.04
C LEU A 100 -3.46 14.50 -6.03
N VAL A 101 -4.49 15.14 -6.60
CA VAL A 101 -4.33 16.24 -7.57
C VAL A 101 -3.48 17.40 -7.04
N PRO A 102 -3.64 17.87 -5.78
CA PRO A 102 -2.79 18.94 -5.24
C PRO A 102 -1.30 18.60 -5.19
N LEU A 103 -0.95 17.31 -5.10
CA LEU A 103 0.44 16.84 -5.09
C LEU A 103 1.08 16.80 -6.49
N MET A 104 0.27 16.92 -7.55
CA MET A 104 0.70 16.83 -8.95
C MET A 104 1.33 18.12 -9.46
N LYS A 105 2.32 18.63 -8.74
CA LYS A 105 3.05 19.86 -9.12
C LYS A 105 4.52 19.55 -9.39
N GLY A 106 5.05 20.11 -10.48
CA GLY A 106 6.45 19.92 -10.87
C GLY A 106 6.72 18.59 -11.58
N TYR A 107 7.91 18.05 -11.42
CA TYR A 107 8.31 16.75 -11.98
C TYR A 107 7.90 15.61 -11.06
N VAL A 108 6.80 14.97 -11.40
CA VAL A 108 6.20 13.92 -10.59
C VAL A 108 6.12 12.60 -11.34
N ALA A 109 6.18 11.51 -10.60
CA ALA A 109 5.91 10.16 -11.08
C ALA A 109 4.86 9.50 -10.20
N ILE A 110 4.08 8.62 -10.80
CA ILE A 110 3.16 7.74 -10.09
C ILE A 110 3.87 6.41 -9.83
N CYS A 111 3.78 5.97 -8.59
CA CYS A 111 4.17 4.65 -8.12
C CYS A 111 2.91 3.90 -7.72
N ALA A 112 2.58 2.81 -8.39
CA ALA A 112 1.40 2.01 -8.08
C ALA A 112 1.83 0.59 -7.73
N GLY A 113 1.34 0.04 -6.63
CA GLY A 113 1.71 -1.29 -6.16
C GLY A 113 0.57 -2.00 -5.44
N ASP A 114 0.71 -3.31 -5.32
CA ASP A 114 -0.28 -4.15 -4.64
C ASP A 114 0.00 -4.25 -3.14
N ALA A 115 1.27 -4.19 -2.75
CA ALA A 115 1.70 -4.33 -1.37
C ALA A 115 2.12 -3.00 -0.77
N ASP A 116 1.34 -2.50 0.17
CA ASP A 116 1.50 -1.18 0.79
C ASP A 116 2.85 -1.01 1.49
N VAL A 117 3.20 -2.00 2.33
CA VAL A 117 4.41 -1.96 3.14
C VAL A 117 5.68 -2.16 2.30
N SER A 118 5.66 -3.07 1.31
CA SER A 118 6.83 -3.31 0.45
C SER A 118 7.12 -2.12 -0.44
N LEU A 119 6.08 -1.48 -1.01
CA LEU A 119 6.22 -0.26 -1.79
C LEU A 119 6.75 0.89 -0.92
N ALA A 120 6.19 1.08 0.27
CA ALA A 120 6.65 2.12 1.19
C ALA A 120 8.12 1.92 1.59
N LYS A 121 8.54 0.68 1.89
CA LYS A 121 9.95 0.34 2.17
C LYS A 121 10.87 0.65 0.99
N ALA A 122 10.46 0.27 -0.23
CA ALA A 122 11.21 0.54 -1.44
C ALA A 122 11.35 2.06 -1.68
N MET A 123 10.27 2.84 -1.52
CA MET A 123 10.29 4.30 -1.69
C MET A 123 11.20 4.98 -0.67
N VAL A 124 11.15 4.59 0.61
CA VAL A 124 12.03 5.13 1.66
C VAL A 124 13.48 4.68 1.44
N GLY A 125 13.71 3.46 0.96
CA GLY A 125 15.04 3.00 0.57
C GLY A 125 15.63 3.85 -0.56
N LEU A 126 14.85 4.05 -1.62
CA LEU A 126 15.25 4.86 -2.77
C LEU A 126 15.50 6.33 -2.43
N SER A 127 14.74 6.93 -1.54
CA SER A 127 14.97 8.31 -1.10
C SER A 127 16.32 8.51 -0.39
N LYS A 128 16.92 7.44 0.13
CA LYS A 128 18.29 7.47 0.72
C LYS A 128 19.37 7.26 -0.33
N THR A 129 19.11 6.44 -1.35
CA THR A 129 20.07 6.10 -2.40
C THR A 129 20.10 7.17 -3.49
N VAL A 130 18.93 7.69 -3.86
CA VAL A 130 18.75 8.71 -4.90
C VAL A 130 18.17 9.97 -4.25
N PRO A 131 18.99 10.99 -3.95
CA PRO A 131 18.52 12.18 -3.24
C PRO A 131 17.51 13.02 -4.03
N GLU A 132 17.41 12.83 -5.33
CA GLU A 132 16.45 13.53 -6.19
C GLU A 132 15.04 12.91 -6.16
N PHE A 133 14.91 11.72 -5.55
CA PHE A 133 13.65 11.00 -5.43
C PHE A 133 13.03 11.21 -4.04
N PHE A 134 11.89 11.92 -3.98
CA PHE A 134 11.16 12.17 -2.74
C PHE A 134 9.72 11.68 -2.82
N PRO A 135 9.26 10.81 -1.91
CA PRO A 135 7.84 10.50 -1.79
C PRO A 135 7.10 11.73 -1.28
N LEU A 136 6.06 12.16 -1.98
CA LEU A 136 5.21 13.30 -1.60
C LEU A 136 4.03 12.85 -0.77
N GLY A 137 3.42 11.74 -1.14
CA GLY A 137 2.25 11.20 -0.50
C GLY A 137 1.66 10.06 -1.31
N GLY A 138 0.55 9.53 -0.84
CA GLY A 138 -0.13 8.45 -1.53
C GLY A 138 -1.55 8.28 -1.04
N MET A 139 -2.28 7.39 -1.68
CA MET A 139 -3.64 7.02 -1.34
C MET A 139 -3.77 5.51 -1.30
N LEU A 140 -4.31 5.01 -0.20
CA LEU A 140 -4.53 3.60 0.02
C LEU A 140 -6.01 3.28 -0.12
N GLU A 141 -6.34 2.24 -0.90
CA GLU A 141 -7.70 1.73 -1.11
C GLU A 141 -8.72 2.82 -1.50
N ARG A 142 -8.27 3.90 -2.15
CA ARG A 142 -9.12 5.06 -2.57
C ARG A 142 -9.82 5.77 -1.40
N ARG A 143 -9.32 5.63 -0.18
CA ARG A 143 -9.95 6.19 1.02
C ARG A 143 -8.99 6.92 1.93
N LEU A 144 -7.79 6.39 2.11
CA LEU A 144 -6.83 6.90 3.06
C LEU A 144 -5.73 7.69 2.34
N VAL A 145 -5.69 8.99 2.58
CA VAL A 145 -4.59 9.86 2.11
C VAL A 145 -3.44 9.74 3.09
N ILE A 146 -2.27 9.45 2.56
CA ILE A 146 -1.04 9.23 3.30
C ILE A 146 -0.06 10.33 2.94
N GLU A 147 0.44 11.05 3.93
CA GLU A 147 1.48 12.06 3.76
C GLU A 147 2.88 11.42 3.67
N ALA A 148 3.88 12.20 3.29
CA ALA A 148 5.27 11.73 3.19
C ALA A 148 5.81 11.17 4.52
N THR A 149 5.44 11.78 5.65
CA THR A 149 5.82 11.32 7.00
C THR A 149 5.20 9.98 7.35
N ASP A 150 3.98 9.73 6.89
CA ASP A 150 3.26 8.49 7.17
C ASP A 150 3.74 7.35 6.28
N ILE A 151 4.24 7.64 5.07
CA ILE A 151 4.94 6.65 4.24
C ILE A 151 6.16 6.09 4.99
N VAL A 152 6.89 6.93 5.72
CA VAL A 152 8.03 6.48 6.54
C VAL A 152 7.58 5.61 7.72
N LYS A 153 6.43 5.92 8.33
CA LYS A 153 5.83 5.10 9.39
C LYS A 153 5.34 3.76 8.81
N LEU A 154 4.66 3.80 7.68
CA LEU A 154 4.19 2.62 6.96
C LEU A 154 5.33 1.66 6.59
N ALA A 155 6.47 2.21 6.17
CA ALA A 155 7.66 1.42 5.87
C ALA A 155 8.25 0.67 7.07
N LYS A 156 7.97 1.10 8.30
CA LYS A 156 8.42 0.42 9.54
C LYS A 156 7.50 -0.72 9.96
N LEU A 157 6.29 -0.77 9.43
CA LEU A 157 5.32 -1.81 9.78
C LEU A 157 5.75 -3.17 9.20
N PRO A 158 5.44 -4.27 9.90
CA PRO A 158 5.59 -5.61 9.35
C PRO A 158 4.55 -5.85 8.23
N PRO A 159 4.78 -6.79 7.33
CA PRO A 159 3.81 -7.15 6.30
C PRO A 159 2.53 -7.69 6.94
N ARG A 160 1.41 -7.51 6.26
CA ARG A 160 0.07 -7.87 6.76
C ARG A 160 -0.03 -9.33 7.24
N GLU A 161 0.63 -10.24 6.53
CA GLU A 161 0.66 -11.66 6.89
C GLU A 161 1.32 -11.91 8.25
N GLN A 162 2.39 -11.17 8.54
CA GLN A 162 3.09 -11.28 9.82
C GLN A 162 2.22 -10.75 10.96
N VAL A 163 1.53 -9.62 10.78
CA VAL A 163 0.60 -9.07 11.78
C VAL A 163 -0.53 -10.08 12.05
N LEU A 164 -1.09 -10.68 11.00
CA LEU A 164 -2.12 -11.69 11.16
C LEU A 164 -1.61 -12.93 11.89
N SER A 165 -0.40 -13.39 11.57
CA SER A 165 0.21 -14.54 12.26
C SER A 165 0.50 -14.25 13.73
N GLU A 166 0.93 -13.05 14.06
CA GLU A 166 1.13 -12.58 15.43
C GLU A 166 -0.20 -12.51 16.20
N MET A 167 -1.26 -12.00 15.56
CA MET A 167 -2.61 -11.99 16.16
C MET A 167 -3.12 -13.40 16.44
N ILE A 168 -2.97 -14.32 15.48
CA ILE A 168 -3.36 -15.74 15.66
C ILE A 168 -2.51 -16.37 16.77
N GLY A 169 -1.21 -16.11 16.80
CA GLY A 169 -0.32 -16.56 17.86
C GLY A 169 -0.72 -16.05 19.24
N ALA A 170 -1.09 -14.75 19.33
CA ALA A 170 -1.57 -14.15 20.58
C ALA A 170 -2.92 -14.72 21.05
N MET A 171 -3.79 -15.14 20.12
CA MET A 171 -5.07 -15.79 20.45
C MET A 171 -4.94 -17.30 20.64
N SER A 172 -3.76 -17.88 20.39
CA SER A 172 -3.53 -19.31 20.60
C SER A 172 -3.60 -19.68 22.08
N PRO A 173 -4.26 -20.80 22.44
CA PRO A 173 -4.40 -21.22 23.84
C PRO A 173 -3.06 -21.38 24.57
N GLY A 174 -1.95 -21.58 23.85
CA GLY A 174 -0.60 -21.63 24.44
C GLY A 174 -0.16 -20.32 25.12
N THR A 175 -0.59 -19.16 24.65
CA THR A 175 -0.28 -17.88 25.27
C THR A 175 -1.06 -17.63 26.56
N PHE A 176 -2.27 -18.19 26.67
CA PHE A 176 -3.05 -18.13 27.93
C PHE A 176 -2.42 -18.96 29.05
N PHE A 177 -1.68 -20.04 28.72
CA PHE A 177 -0.92 -20.81 29.72
C PHE A 177 0.36 -20.11 30.19
N GLN A 178 0.84 -19.12 29.48
CA GLN A 178 1.98 -18.29 29.91
C GLN A 178 1.58 -17.13 30.83
N LEU A 179 0.29 -16.89 31.03
CA LEU A 179 -0.16 -16.01 32.09
C LEU A 179 0.34 -16.61 33.42
N PRO A 180 0.96 -15.78 34.31
CA PRO A 180 1.45 -16.25 35.58
C PRO A 180 0.29 -16.87 36.35
N GLN A 181 0.20 -18.19 36.33
CA GLN A 181 -0.80 -18.92 37.14
C GLN A 181 -0.35 -18.84 38.59
N PRO A 182 -1.05 -18.09 39.43
CA PRO A 182 -0.65 -17.94 40.84
C PRO A 182 -0.65 -19.27 41.60
N ALA A 183 -1.29 -20.31 41.01
CA ALA A 183 -1.34 -21.66 41.59
C ALA A 183 -0.03 -22.46 41.45
N VAL A 184 0.79 -22.16 40.40
CA VAL A 184 2.02 -22.94 40.13
C VAL A 184 3.06 -22.79 41.26
N PRO A 185 3.40 -21.58 41.74
CA PRO A 185 4.31 -21.45 42.88
C PRO A 185 3.72 -22.00 44.19
N LEU A 186 2.38 -21.92 44.37
CA LEU A 186 1.71 -22.50 45.53
C LEU A 186 1.82 -24.05 45.57
N ILE A 187 1.65 -24.70 44.42
CA ILE A 187 1.82 -26.15 44.28
C ILE A 187 3.27 -26.55 44.60
N GLY A 188 4.24 -25.76 44.17
CA GLY A 188 5.66 -25.96 44.46
C GLY A 188 5.98 -25.87 45.94
N VAL A 189 5.42 -24.85 46.62
CA VAL A 189 5.61 -24.67 48.08
C VAL A 189 4.89 -25.78 48.88
N LEU A 190 3.68 -26.14 48.49
CA LEU A 190 2.93 -27.22 49.12
C LEU A 190 3.63 -28.58 48.97
N SER A 191 4.16 -28.87 47.78
CA SER A 191 4.90 -30.13 47.54
C SER A 191 6.22 -30.20 48.34
N ALA A 192 6.90 -29.05 48.49
CA ALA A 192 8.10 -28.96 49.33
C ALA A 192 7.75 -29.15 50.81
N HIS A 193 6.63 -28.59 51.27
CA HIS A 193 6.18 -28.75 52.66
C HIS A 193 5.75 -30.16 52.98
N VAL A 194 5.03 -30.81 52.05
CA VAL A 194 4.67 -32.26 52.20
C VAL A 194 5.92 -33.15 52.23
N LYS A 195 6.95 -32.87 51.44
CA LYS A 195 8.22 -33.60 51.48
C LYS A 195 8.97 -33.39 52.80
N GLN A 196 8.90 -32.24 53.41
CA GLN A 196 9.49 -31.98 54.73
C GLN A 196 8.74 -32.68 55.87
N GLN A 197 7.42 -32.80 55.76
CA GLN A 197 6.62 -33.49 56.78
C GLN A 197 6.60 -35.04 56.59
N GLY A 198 6.74 -35.51 55.33
CA GLY A 198 6.78 -36.94 55.04
C GLY A 198 8.14 -37.61 55.19
N GLY A 199 9.21 -36.82 55.41
CA GLY A 199 10.57 -37.33 55.63
C GLY A 199 10.88 -37.74 57.09
N GLY A 200 9.89 -37.81 57.97
CA GLY A 200 10.04 -38.09 59.40
C GLY A 200 9.62 -39.49 59.87
N SER A 201 9.33 -40.43 59.00
CA SER A 201 8.88 -41.79 59.43
C SER A 201 9.37 -42.91 58.53
N GLU A 202 10.67 -43.05 58.38
CA GLU A 202 11.28 -44.31 57.92
C GLU A 202 12.75 -44.36 58.40
N SER A 203 12.90 -44.56 59.71
CA SER A 203 14.07 -45.18 60.30
C SER A 203 13.67 -45.78 61.64
N GLU A 204 13.21 -47.05 61.59
CA GLU A 204 13.28 -48.07 62.64
C GLU A 204 12.43 -49.25 62.23
N GLU A 205 13.05 -50.25 61.58
CA GLU A 205 13.14 -51.66 61.83
C GLU A 205 13.91 -52.39 60.71
#